data_edbfed0110aba6b896a96ec9c0e22034
#
_entry.id   edbfed0110aba6b896a96ec9c0e22034
#
_cell.length_a   1.000
_cell.length_b   1.000
_cell.length_c   1.000
_cell.angle_alpha   90.00
_cell.angle_beta   90.00
_cell.angle_gamma   90.00
#
_symmetry.space_group_name_H-M   'P 1'
#
loop_
_entity.id
_entity.type
_entity.pdbx_description
1 polymer ?
#
loop_
_entity_poly.entity_id
_entity_poly.type
_entity_poly.pdbx_seq_one_letter_code
_entity_poly.pdbx_strand_id
1 'polypeptide(L)'
;MGKSLTPTAAPSSDTQSGNRNISRKEAEKNTIIAIQATMFSKVFPGKVLAKLVDNRTVLDFLITRIKEANLVSKIAIVTSDLDSDLPIVEEGKRLGVEVIRGPHDDLIKRFIFAADELSANYLIPIPGSNPLLDLEALDNLLDAHHSGDWEYSFNDHFDGVMLGTGSEIVNVDLLRKLDKQKLTKEQRIVGTLFVRQHAQQFKVQRFKENIGMQWVSFYVDSLEDLKRVSKIAEHVSSLNNQNIKSFIQEYPLYGCSQKTPPQEIGMEKLYIHPEKLNAVMSSENGNMDTSYPVSVELSLTMRCNFDCVWCSDKDLRASMDDDINLQLLHDLFKDLSEHGTQGVVIEGGGEPTIYRDFDGVLDLLDKFKLGKGLITNGSTALKPHRLERFDWIRISLDSSTPEEHHKLKAFDGFERVLGNINSYAQYCPIVGVGYVVTNQNMGDIETLVLRLKQFGVTYIQFRPVVDHSNLLPSIDLDYLKRYQSENFSVIIDGMKENIVTGNNDLPCKANSLTSVITADGGVYFCGRLNIYPWVKPIGNLHQESFNQIWTGEERKRQHEKALDKNFCGKYCPQCRLTKFNELFNRISSLKTRNFI
;
A
#
# COMPACT_ATOMS: atom_id res chain seq x y z
N MET A 1 32.37 33.78 -28.23
CA MET A 1 32.57 33.15 -29.56
C MET A 1 32.11 31.72 -29.46
N GLY A 2 30.88 31.48 -29.87
CA GLY A 2 30.25 30.17 -29.85
C GLY A 2 30.62 29.37 -31.07
N LYS A 3 30.80 28.08 -30.91
CA LYS A 3 30.73 27.13 -32.03
C LYS A 3 29.60 26.15 -31.75
N SER A 4 28.55 26.24 -32.58
CA SER A 4 27.49 25.27 -32.71
C SER A 4 28.05 23.97 -33.28
N LEU A 5 27.78 22.85 -32.63
CA LEU A 5 28.01 21.52 -33.19
C LEU A 5 26.72 21.04 -33.86
N THR A 6 26.75 21.00 -35.16
CA THR A 6 25.77 20.31 -36.03
C THR A 6 25.96 18.80 -35.96
N PRO A 7 24.89 17.97 -36.05
CA PRO A 7 25.04 16.53 -36.09
C PRO A 7 25.58 16.07 -37.45
N THR A 8 26.62 15.27 -37.40
CA THR A 8 27.19 14.62 -38.59
C THR A 8 26.30 13.47 -39.07
N ALA A 9 26.02 13.46 -40.36
CA ALA A 9 25.33 12.42 -41.08
C ALA A 9 26.09 11.09 -40.99
N ALA A 10 25.33 9.99 -40.88
CA ALA A 10 25.85 8.63 -40.94
C ALA A 10 26.34 8.27 -42.34
N PRO A 11 27.38 7.43 -42.49
CA PRO A 11 27.85 6.97 -43.81
C PRO A 11 26.92 5.88 -44.35
N SER A 12 26.55 6.03 -45.62
CA SER A 12 25.91 5.01 -46.43
C SER A 12 26.91 3.88 -46.70
N SER A 13 26.60 2.64 -46.28
CA SER A 13 27.24 1.44 -46.75
C SER A 13 26.16 0.45 -47.24
N ASP A 14 26.03 0.34 -48.51
CA ASP A 14 25.35 -0.75 -49.18
C ASP A 14 26.01 -2.09 -48.81
N THR A 15 25.34 -2.86 -47.96
CA THR A 15 25.49 -4.31 -47.86
C THR A 15 24.11 -4.92 -47.89
N GLN A 16 23.76 -5.51 -49.01
CA GLN A 16 22.59 -6.35 -49.17
C GLN A 16 22.65 -7.55 -48.21
N SER A 17 22.11 -7.42 -47.02
CA SER A 17 21.65 -8.53 -46.21
C SER A 17 20.13 -8.59 -46.35
N GLY A 18 19.64 -9.70 -46.90
CA GLY A 18 18.22 -9.89 -47.21
C GLY A 18 17.34 -9.75 -45.96
N ASN A 19 16.77 -8.59 -45.81
CA ASN A 19 15.72 -8.30 -44.79
C ASN A 19 14.45 -9.00 -45.27
N ARG A 20 14.14 -10.18 -44.72
CA ARG A 20 12.82 -10.78 -44.86
C ARG A 20 11.89 -9.98 -43.91
N ASN A 21 11.24 -8.97 -44.44
CA ASN A 21 10.06 -8.41 -43.78
C ASN A 21 9.01 -9.53 -43.67
N ILE A 22 8.89 -10.14 -42.48
CA ILE A 22 7.88 -11.15 -42.18
C ILE A 22 6.53 -10.41 -42.17
N SER A 23 5.54 -10.91 -42.92
CA SER A 23 4.22 -10.31 -42.87
C SER A 23 3.65 -10.42 -41.44
N ARG A 24 2.87 -9.42 -40.95
CA ARG A 24 2.23 -9.44 -39.64
C ARG A 24 1.51 -10.77 -39.35
N LYS A 25 0.78 -11.33 -40.31
CA LYS A 25 0.10 -12.63 -40.19
C LYS A 25 1.07 -13.81 -40.01
N GLU A 26 2.25 -13.75 -40.56
CA GLU A 26 3.27 -14.80 -40.41
C GLU A 26 3.97 -14.67 -39.05
N ALA A 27 4.19 -13.43 -38.58
CA ALA A 27 4.68 -13.11 -37.24
C ALA A 27 3.72 -13.60 -36.17
N GLU A 28 2.43 -13.30 -36.28
CA GLU A 28 1.36 -13.74 -35.36
C GLU A 28 1.28 -15.27 -35.24
N LYS A 29 1.47 -16.01 -36.35
CA LYS A 29 1.46 -17.49 -36.36
C LYS A 29 2.68 -18.10 -35.66
N ASN A 30 3.81 -17.42 -35.67
CA ASN A 30 5.09 -17.91 -35.17
C ASN A 30 5.41 -17.35 -33.76
N THR A 31 4.50 -16.60 -33.16
CA THR A 31 4.63 -16.00 -31.83
C THR A 31 3.67 -16.67 -30.84
N ILE A 32 4.14 -16.96 -29.62
CA ILE A 32 3.31 -17.42 -28.52
C ILE A 32 3.33 -16.39 -27.38
N ILE A 33 2.20 -16.24 -26.72
CA ILE A 33 2.14 -15.62 -25.39
C ILE A 33 2.30 -16.74 -24.36
N ALA A 34 3.39 -16.65 -23.55
CA ALA A 34 3.73 -17.61 -22.51
C ALA A 34 3.47 -16.99 -21.12
N ILE A 35 2.33 -17.34 -20.53
CA ILE A 35 1.92 -16.81 -19.23
C ILE A 35 2.55 -17.65 -18.13
N GLN A 36 3.55 -17.10 -17.45
CA GLN A 36 4.20 -17.80 -16.34
C GLN A 36 3.32 -17.72 -15.07
N ALA A 37 2.93 -18.87 -14.54
CA ALA A 37 2.12 -18.99 -13.35
C ALA A 37 2.67 -20.07 -12.42
N THR A 38 2.62 -19.84 -11.10
CA THR A 38 2.98 -20.81 -10.07
C THR A 38 2.15 -20.56 -8.82
N MET A 39 1.84 -21.62 -8.10
CA MET A 39 1.20 -21.52 -6.78
C MET A 39 2.17 -21.03 -5.71
N PHE A 40 3.48 -21.18 -5.94
CA PHE A 40 4.48 -20.73 -5.01
C PHE A 40 4.64 -19.21 -5.02
N SER A 41 4.42 -18.61 -3.87
CA SER A 41 4.80 -17.24 -3.56
C SER A 41 5.12 -17.17 -2.06
N LYS A 42 6.16 -16.44 -1.69
CA LYS A 42 6.52 -16.25 -0.27
C LYS A 42 5.50 -15.34 0.44
N VAL A 43 4.87 -14.44 -0.29
CA VAL A 43 4.01 -13.37 0.24
C VAL A 43 2.54 -13.73 0.12
N PHE A 44 2.13 -14.18 -1.07
CA PHE A 44 0.74 -14.46 -1.39
C PHE A 44 0.66 -15.77 -2.19
N PRO A 45 0.73 -16.94 -1.50
CA PRO A 45 0.60 -18.25 -2.15
C PRO A 45 -0.71 -18.36 -2.92
N GLY A 46 -0.64 -18.88 -4.14
CA GLY A 46 -1.83 -19.04 -4.98
C GLY A 46 -2.41 -17.75 -5.57
N LYS A 47 -1.70 -16.64 -5.51
CA LYS A 47 -2.15 -15.31 -5.97
C LYS A 47 -2.75 -15.30 -7.38
N VAL A 48 -2.22 -16.11 -8.30
CA VAL A 48 -2.71 -16.19 -9.69
C VAL A 48 -4.11 -16.79 -9.80
N LEU A 49 -4.55 -17.57 -8.79
CA LEU A 49 -5.88 -18.14 -8.68
C LEU A 49 -6.80 -17.38 -7.69
N ALA A 50 -6.29 -16.30 -7.07
CA ALA A 50 -7.11 -15.44 -6.22
C ALA A 50 -8.18 -14.73 -7.06
N LYS A 51 -9.35 -14.47 -6.46
CA LYS A 51 -10.47 -13.81 -7.13
C LYS A 51 -10.21 -12.31 -7.27
N LEU A 52 -10.27 -11.80 -8.50
CA LEU A 52 -10.01 -10.41 -8.84
C LEU A 52 -11.31 -9.62 -9.04
N VAL A 53 -12.04 -9.90 -10.10
CA VAL A 53 -13.30 -9.21 -10.49
C VAL A 53 -14.28 -10.22 -11.03
N ASP A 54 -15.58 -10.03 -10.79
CA ASP A 54 -16.68 -10.88 -11.28
C ASP A 54 -16.47 -12.37 -11.01
N ASN A 55 -15.91 -12.70 -9.87
CA ASN A 55 -15.57 -14.08 -9.47
C ASN A 55 -14.53 -14.77 -10.38
N ARG A 56 -13.87 -14.04 -11.28
CA ARG A 56 -12.76 -14.54 -12.10
C ARG A 56 -11.46 -14.51 -11.31
N THR A 57 -10.58 -15.48 -11.55
CA THR A 57 -9.23 -15.45 -10.98
C THR A 57 -8.36 -14.39 -11.65
N VAL A 58 -7.24 -13.98 -11.04
CA VAL A 58 -6.24 -13.10 -11.66
C VAL A 58 -5.81 -13.65 -13.02
N LEU A 59 -5.56 -14.97 -13.09
CA LEU A 59 -5.15 -15.66 -14.31
C LEU A 59 -6.26 -15.68 -15.37
N ASP A 60 -7.51 -15.97 -14.96
CA ASP A 60 -8.69 -15.95 -15.83
C ASP A 60 -8.91 -14.55 -16.42
N PHE A 61 -8.85 -13.53 -15.60
CA PHE A 61 -9.01 -12.14 -16.04
C PHE A 61 -7.96 -11.75 -17.08
N LEU A 62 -6.69 -12.04 -16.82
CA LEU A 62 -5.59 -11.79 -17.76
C LEU A 62 -5.77 -12.54 -19.09
N ILE A 63 -6.04 -13.86 -19.02
CA ILE A 63 -6.18 -14.70 -20.23
C ILE A 63 -7.37 -14.26 -21.07
N THR A 64 -8.50 -13.91 -20.44
CA THR A 64 -9.67 -13.42 -21.16
C THR A 64 -9.35 -12.18 -21.96
N ARG A 65 -8.69 -11.19 -21.36
CA ARG A 65 -8.25 -9.97 -22.03
C ARG A 65 -7.31 -10.24 -23.19
N ILE A 66 -6.34 -11.13 -23.00
CA ILE A 66 -5.39 -11.51 -24.06
C ILE A 66 -6.11 -12.18 -25.24
N LYS A 67 -7.08 -13.05 -24.95
CA LYS A 67 -7.91 -13.70 -26.00
C LYS A 67 -8.76 -12.69 -26.78
N GLU A 68 -9.37 -11.74 -26.08
CA GLU A 68 -10.19 -10.68 -26.69
C GLU A 68 -9.35 -9.74 -27.58
N ALA A 69 -8.13 -9.43 -27.19
CA ALA A 69 -7.22 -8.61 -27.98
C ALA A 69 -6.73 -9.30 -29.29
N ASN A 70 -6.71 -10.63 -29.32
CA ASN A 70 -6.38 -11.45 -30.48
C ASN A 70 -5.04 -11.07 -31.17
N LEU A 71 -4.03 -10.71 -30.38
CA LEU A 71 -2.71 -10.26 -30.88
C LEU A 71 -1.87 -11.38 -31.49
N VAL A 72 -2.04 -12.61 -30.98
CA VAL A 72 -1.35 -13.82 -31.45
C VAL A 72 -2.29 -15.01 -31.46
N SER A 73 -1.98 -16.01 -32.29
CA SER A 73 -2.83 -17.20 -32.43
C SER A 73 -2.62 -18.25 -31.35
N LYS A 74 -1.56 -18.16 -30.54
CA LYS A 74 -1.17 -19.19 -29.59
C LYS A 74 -0.90 -18.59 -28.20
N ILE A 75 -1.58 -19.14 -27.20
CA ILE A 75 -1.44 -18.76 -25.79
C ILE A 75 -1.18 -20.02 -24.99
N ALA A 76 -0.19 -20.01 -24.12
CA ALA A 76 0.10 -21.11 -23.19
C ALA A 76 0.32 -20.60 -21.77
N ILE A 77 -0.11 -21.37 -20.78
CA ILE A 77 0.33 -21.21 -19.40
C ILE A 77 1.62 -22.03 -19.23
N VAL A 78 2.64 -21.40 -18.70
CA VAL A 78 3.93 -22.04 -18.41
C VAL A 78 4.10 -22.16 -16.91
N THR A 79 4.02 -23.38 -16.39
CA THR A 79 4.07 -23.65 -14.94
C THR A 79 5.15 -24.67 -14.57
N SER A 80 5.34 -24.92 -13.27
CA SER A 80 6.34 -25.89 -12.84
C SER A 80 5.84 -27.34 -12.90
N ASP A 81 6.78 -28.28 -12.81
CA ASP A 81 6.52 -29.72 -12.71
C ASP A 81 6.15 -30.16 -11.29
N LEU A 82 6.07 -29.24 -10.32
CA LEU A 82 5.68 -29.55 -8.95
C LEU A 82 4.17 -29.83 -8.84
N ASP A 83 3.80 -30.78 -7.99
CA ASP A 83 2.39 -31.10 -7.74
C ASP A 83 1.60 -29.95 -7.12
N SER A 84 2.27 -29.02 -6.43
CA SER A 84 1.64 -27.79 -5.93
C SER A 84 1.03 -26.92 -7.02
N ASP A 85 1.50 -27.04 -8.27
CA ASP A 85 1.00 -26.26 -9.41
C ASP A 85 -0.13 -26.97 -10.19
N LEU A 86 -0.59 -28.15 -9.76
CA LEU A 86 -1.73 -28.85 -10.37
C LEU A 86 -3.00 -28.00 -10.42
N PRO A 87 -3.34 -27.14 -9.43
CA PRO A 87 -4.49 -26.24 -9.54
C PRO A 87 -4.41 -25.30 -10.75
N ILE A 88 -3.20 -24.87 -11.15
CA ILE A 88 -3.00 -24.06 -12.37
C ILE A 88 -3.29 -24.86 -13.63
N VAL A 89 -2.93 -26.16 -13.64
CA VAL A 89 -3.23 -27.05 -14.76
C VAL A 89 -4.74 -27.20 -14.94
N GLU A 90 -5.47 -27.38 -13.85
CA GLU A 90 -6.95 -27.48 -13.89
C GLU A 90 -7.59 -26.15 -14.33
N GLU A 91 -7.07 -25.02 -13.87
CA GLU A 91 -7.52 -23.70 -14.32
C GLU A 91 -7.26 -23.48 -15.81
N GLY A 92 -6.09 -23.88 -16.32
CA GLY A 92 -5.77 -23.82 -17.75
C GLY A 92 -6.72 -24.66 -18.60
N LYS A 93 -7.06 -25.88 -18.16
CA LYS A 93 -8.07 -26.73 -18.82
C LYS A 93 -9.44 -26.05 -18.83
N ARG A 94 -9.85 -25.46 -17.71
CA ARG A 94 -11.12 -24.72 -17.61
C ARG A 94 -11.17 -23.55 -18.57
N LEU A 95 -10.05 -22.86 -18.75
CA LEU A 95 -9.93 -21.70 -19.64
C LEU A 95 -9.69 -22.08 -21.11
N GLY A 96 -9.53 -23.36 -21.42
CA GLY A 96 -9.20 -23.84 -22.78
C GLY A 96 -7.90 -23.27 -23.30
N VAL A 97 -6.84 -23.32 -22.47
CA VAL A 97 -5.48 -22.86 -22.79
C VAL A 97 -4.50 -23.99 -22.53
N GLU A 98 -3.56 -24.17 -23.45
CA GLU A 98 -2.47 -25.16 -23.29
C GLU A 98 -1.66 -24.87 -22.02
N VAL A 99 -1.30 -25.93 -21.28
CA VAL A 99 -0.49 -25.81 -20.07
C VAL A 99 0.79 -26.62 -20.22
N ILE A 100 1.90 -25.92 -20.30
CA ILE A 100 3.23 -26.53 -20.44
C ILE A 100 3.90 -26.55 -19.06
N ARG A 101 4.30 -27.74 -18.65
CA ARG A 101 5.00 -27.96 -17.36
C ARG A 101 6.49 -28.19 -17.59
N GLY A 102 7.33 -27.70 -16.68
CA GLY A 102 8.77 -27.91 -16.76
C GLY A 102 9.50 -27.57 -15.45
N PRO A 103 10.84 -27.60 -15.44
CA PRO A 103 11.62 -27.48 -14.21
C PRO A 103 11.25 -26.25 -13.38
N HIS A 104 11.05 -26.46 -12.07
CA HIS A 104 10.60 -25.39 -11.15
C HIS A 104 11.56 -24.19 -11.11
N ASP A 105 12.85 -24.43 -11.14
CA ASP A 105 13.90 -23.42 -10.97
C ASP A 105 14.57 -22.99 -12.29
N ASP A 106 13.99 -23.33 -13.44
CA ASP A 106 14.53 -22.99 -14.76
C ASP A 106 13.43 -22.51 -15.72
N LEU A 107 13.15 -21.20 -15.69
CA LEU A 107 12.14 -20.59 -16.55
C LEU A 107 12.57 -20.58 -18.03
N ILE A 108 13.90 -20.49 -18.30
CA ILE A 108 14.41 -20.54 -19.69
C ILE A 108 14.01 -21.87 -20.35
N LYS A 109 14.21 -23.00 -19.65
CA LYS A 109 13.80 -24.31 -20.14
C LYS A 109 12.29 -24.41 -20.32
N ARG A 110 11.49 -23.89 -19.38
CA ARG A 110 10.04 -23.89 -19.52
C ARG A 110 9.59 -23.12 -20.75
N PHE A 111 10.20 -21.97 -21.03
CA PHE A 111 9.91 -21.19 -22.24
C PHE A 111 10.31 -21.92 -23.52
N ILE A 112 11.46 -22.59 -23.53
CA ILE A 112 11.88 -23.42 -24.69
C ILE A 112 10.90 -24.57 -24.89
N PHE A 113 10.47 -25.27 -23.85
CA PHE A 113 9.48 -26.35 -23.95
C PHE A 113 8.16 -25.85 -24.54
N ALA A 114 7.68 -24.69 -24.09
CA ALA A 114 6.46 -24.10 -24.65
C ALA A 114 6.62 -23.70 -26.13
N ALA A 115 7.77 -23.17 -26.52
CA ALA A 115 8.06 -22.81 -27.87
C ALA A 115 8.17 -24.04 -28.78
N ASP A 116 8.79 -25.12 -28.31
CA ASP A 116 8.94 -26.37 -29.06
C ASP A 116 7.58 -27.05 -29.26
N GLU A 117 6.77 -27.18 -28.21
CA GLU A 117 5.44 -27.81 -28.24
C GLU A 117 4.49 -27.06 -29.21
N LEU A 118 4.52 -25.74 -29.17
CA LEU A 118 3.65 -24.90 -29.97
C LEU A 118 4.28 -24.43 -31.29
N SER A 119 5.47 -24.93 -31.62
CA SER A 119 6.20 -24.57 -32.84
C SER A 119 6.30 -23.05 -33.05
N ALA A 120 6.89 -22.35 -32.09
CA ALA A 120 7.02 -20.90 -32.09
C ALA A 120 8.50 -20.46 -32.26
N ASN A 121 8.70 -19.35 -32.96
CA ASN A 121 10.00 -18.70 -33.12
C ASN A 121 10.19 -17.50 -32.19
N TYR A 122 9.08 -16.92 -31.73
CA TYR A 122 9.04 -15.77 -30.86
C TYR A 122 8.17 -16.06 -29.65
N LEU A 123 8.56 -15.55 -28.48
CA LEU A 123 7.87 -15.75 -27.23
C LEU A 123 7.67 -14.41 -26.51
N ILE A 124 6.47 -14.19 -26.01
CA ILE A 124 6.08 -13.06 -25.18
C ILE A 124 5.89 -13.59 -23.76
N PRO A 125 6.87 -13.38 -22.85
CA PRO A 125 6.73 -13.78 -21.46
C PRO A 125 5.80 -12.81 -20.72
N ILE A 126 4.76 -13.31 -20.10
CA ILE A 126 3.84 -12.52 -19.28
C ILE A 126 3.75 -13.13 -17.89
N PRO A 127 4.07 -12.40 -16.80
CA PRO A 127 3.78 -12.87 -15.45
C PRO A 127 2.27 -12.99 -15.24
N GLY A 128 1.80 -14.15 -14.78
CA GLY A 128 0.38 -14.42 -14.52
C GLY A 128 -0.21 -13.56 -13.39
N SER A 129 0.63 -12.83 -12.67
CA SER A 129 0.23 -11.87 -11.63
C SER A 129 0.09 -10.42 -12.14
N ASN A 130 0.12 -10.20 -13.48
CA ASN A 130 0.02 -8.88 -14.11
C ASN A 130 -1.31 -8.72 -14.86
N PRO A 131 -2.46 -8.64 -14.18
CA PRO A 131 -3.77 -8.60 -14.84
C PRO A 131 -4.02 -7.32 -15.63
N LEU A 132 -3.29 -6.23 -15.36
CA LEU A 132 -3.44 -4.93 -16.03
C LEU A 132 -2.40 -4.69 -17.13
N LEU A 133 -1.81 -5.75 -17.70
CA LEU A 133 -0.96 -5.64 -18.88
C LEU A 133 -1.59 -4.73 -19.95
N ASP A 134 -0.84 -3.78 -20.49
CA ASP A 134 -1.29 -2.93 -21.59
C ASP A 134 -1.16 -3.69 -22.92
N LEU A 135 -2.30 -4.12 -23.46
CA LEU A 135 -2.35 -4.91 -24.69
C LEU A 135 -2.16 -4.05 -25.95
N GLU A 136 -2.48 -2.75 -25.88
CA GLU A 136 -2.23 -1.81 -26.97
C GLU A 136 -0.72 -1.52 -27.08
N ALA A 137 -0.06 -1.30 -25.95
CA ALA A 137 1.39 -1.15 -25.92
C ALA A 137 2.12 -2.44 -26.37
N LEU A 138 1.59 -3.61 -26.01
CA LEU A 138 2.10 -4.89 -26.48
C LEU A 138 1.96 -5.04 -28.01
N ASP A 139 0.83 -4.64 -28.60
CA ASP A 139 0.63 -4.68 -30.06
C ASP A 139 1.66 -3.80 -30.78
N ASN A 140 1.87 -2.57 -30.29
CA ASN A 140 2.90 -1.67 -30.81
C ASN A 140 4.31 -2.25 -30.69
N LEU A 141 4.62 -2.93 -29.58
CA LEU A 141 5.90 -3.59 -29.37
C LEU A 141 6.11 -4.78 -30.34
N LEU A 142 5.05 -5.53 -30.62
CA LEU A 142 5.04 -6.62 -31.62
C LEU A 142 5.40 -6.09 -32.98
N ASP A 143 4.71 -5.04 -33.45
CA ASP A 143 4.99 -4.43 -34.75
C ASP A 143 6.44 -3.91 -34.86
N ALA A 144 6.92 -3.26 -33.80
CA ALA A 144 8.28 -2.74 -33.73
C ALA A 144 9.34 -3.86 -33.74
N HIS A 145 9.09 -4.96 -33.03
CA HIS A 145 10.01 -6.11 -33.01
C HIS A 145 10.12 -6.79 -34.37
N HIS A 146 8.98 -7.04 -35.01
CA HIS A 146 8.94 -7.75 -36.27
C HIS A 146 9.34 -6.91 -37.47
N SER A 147 9.32 -5.57 -37.36
CA SER A 147 9.81 -4.66 -38.42
C SER A 147 11.33 -4.50 -38.41
N GLY A 148 12.05 -4.98 -37.40
CA GLY A 148 13.49 -4.90 -37.26
C GLY A 148 14.18 -6.27 -37.15
N ASP A 149 15.50 -6.25 -37.03
CA ASP A 149 16.33 -7.45 -36.82
C ASP A 149 16.73 -7.56 -35.34
N TRP A 150 15.72 -7.73 -34.45
CA TRP A 150 15.89 -7.75 -33.02
C TRP A 150 15.88 -9.17 -32.47
N GLU A 151 16.76 -9.47 -31.49
CA GLU A 151 16.73 -10.72 -30.72
C GLU A 151 15.84 -10.60 -29.52
N TYR A 152 15.70 -9.35 -28.96
CA TYR A 152 14.91 -9.05 -27.79
C TYR A 152 14.39 -7.61 -27.84
N SER A 153 13.10 -7.41 -27.59
CA SER A 153 12.47 -6.10 -27.49
C SER A 153 11.66 -6.00 -26.20
N PHE A 154 11.71 -4.86 -25.54
CA PHE A 154 10.96 -4.67 -24.29
C PHE A 154 10.69 -3.20 -23.98
N ASN A 155 9.70 -2.98 -23.14
CA ASN A 155 9.51 -1.76 -22.37
C ASN A 155 9.41 -2.10 -20.88
N ASP A 156 9.89 -1.23 -20.00
CA ASP A 156 9.76 -1.37 -18.56
C ASP A 156 9.58 0.00 -17.89
N HIS A 157 9.54 0.04 -16.55
CA HIS A 157 9.34 1.28 -15.81
C HIS A 157 10.44 2.32 -16.05
N PHE A 158 11.67 1.92 -16.41
CA PHE A 158 12.72 2.85 -16.81
C PHE A 158 12.50 3.42 -18.22
N ASP A 159 11.64 2.79 -19.01
CA ASP A 159 11.24 3.25 -20.33
C ASP A 159 9.94 4.09 -20.30
N GLY A 160 9.43 4.37 -19.11
CA GLY A 160 8.31 5.26 -18.91
C GLY A 160 6.96 4.60 -18.69
N VAL A 161 6.89 3.27 -18.60
CA VAL A 161 5.66 2.52 -18.30
C VAL A 161 5.48 2.30 -16.80
N MET A 162 4.25 2.03 -16.38
CA MET A 162 3.93 1.64 -15.01
C MET A 162 4.36 0.19 -14.76
N LEU A 163 4.79 -0.14 -13.55
CA LEU A 163 5.18 -1.51 -13.20
C LEU A 163 3.98 -2.46 -13.34
N GLY A 164 4.18 -3.57 -14.04
CA GLY A 164 3.14 -4.58 -14.28
C GLY A 164 2.30 -4.33 -15.54
N THR A 165 2.54 -3.25 -16.29
CA THR A 165 1.92 -3.02 -17.62
C THR A 165 2.88 -3.22 -18.78
N GLY A 166 4.18 -3.26 -18.51
CA GLY A 166 5.21 -3.49 -19.51
C GLY A 166 5.21 -4.91 -20.09
N SER A 167 5.81 -5.06 -21.23
CA SER A 167 5.90 -6.31 -21.99
C SER A 167 7.28 -6.52 -22.60
N GLU A 168 7.54 -7.75 -23.02
CA GLU A 168 8.78 -8.13 -23.67
C GLU A 168 8.53 -9.19 -24.74
N ILE A 169 9.39 -9.22 -25.77
CA ILE A 169 9.38 -10.21 -26.83
C ILE A 169 10.80 -10.74 -26.99
N VAL A 170 10.95 -12.05 -27.04
CA VAL A 170 12.24 -12.71 -27.17
C VAL A 170 12.23 -13.76 -28.28
N ASN A 171 13.30 -13.78 -29.10
CA ASN A 171 13.51 -14.84 -30.06
C ASN A 171 13.83 -16.14 -29.33
N VAL A 172 13.17 -17.23 -29.69
CA VAL A 172 13.40 -18.55 -29.08
C VAL A 172 14.84 -19.03 -29.27
N ASP A 173 15.47 -18.71 -30.38
CA ASP A 173 16.88 -19.03 -30.59
C ASP A 173 17.82 -18.33 -29.62
N LEU A 174 17.47 -17.12 -29.16
CA LEU A 174 18.21 -16.46 -28.09
C LEU A 174 18.08 -17.25 -26.78
N LEU A 175 16.86 -17.70 -26.42
CA LEU A 175 16.67 -18.54 -25.22
C LEU A 175 17.48 -19.83 -25.30
N ARG A 176 17.54 -20.50 -26.47
CA ARG A 176 18.37 -21.70 -26.71
C ARG A 176 19.87 -21.40 -26.58
N LYS A 177 20.32 -20.21 -27.02
CA LYS A 177 21.71 -19.76 -26.81
C LYS A 177 21.99 -19.56 -25.30
N LEU A 178 21.07 -18.96 -24.57
CA LEU A 178 21.20 -18.72 -23.11
C LEU A 178 21.21 -20.03 -22.33
N ASP A 179 20.39 -21.01 -22.69
CA ASP A 179 20.36 -22.30 -21.97
C ASP A 179 21.70 -23.05 -22.02
N LYS A 180 22.48 -22.84 -23.06
CA LYS A 180 23.84 -23.40 -23.22
C LYS A 180 24.92 -22.64 -22.43
N GLN A 181 24.59 -21.48 -21.84
CA GLN A 181 25.53 -20.66 -21.06
C GLN A 181 25.51 -21.02 -19.58
N LYS A 182 26.60 -20.68 -18.89
CA LYS A 182 26.68 -20.80 -17.43
C LYS A 182 25.98 -19.61 -16.79
N LEU A 183 24.70 -19.76 -16.52
CA LEU A 183 23.86 -18.74 -15.87
C LEU A 183 23.76 -18.96 -14.36
N THR A 184 23.54 -17.90 -13.61
CA THR A 184 23.21 -17.98 -12.17
C THR A 184 21.78 -18.53 -12.00
N LYS A 185 21.46 -19.01 -10.79
CA LYS A 185 20.10 -19.46 -10.46
C LYS A 185 19.06 -18.35 -10.68
N GLU A 186 19.38 -17.13 -10.30
CA GLU A 186 18.51 -15.95 -10.49
C GLU A 186 18.24 -15.69 -11.97
N GLN A 187 19.27 -15.73 -12.82
CA GLN A 187 19.14 -15.54 -14.27
C GLN A 187 18.29 -16.64 -14.92
N ARG A 188 18.34 -17.89 -14.42
CA ARG A 188 17.47 -18.97 -14.90
C ARG A 188 16.02 -18.80 -14.47
N ILE A 189 15.78 -18.33 -13.26
CA ILE A 189 14.43 -18.12 -12.72
C ILE A 189 13.72 -16.92 -13.37
N VAL A 190 14.46 -15.87 -13.72
CA VAL A 190 13.88 -14.65 -14.35
C VAL A 190 13.84 -14.73 -15.87
N GLY A 191 14.52 -15.69 -16.48
CA GLY A 191 14.46 -15.98 -17.93
C GLY A 191 15.21 -14.97 -18.81
N THR A 192 14.81 -13.71 -18.84
CA THR A 192 15.42 -12.67 -19.70
C THR A 192 16.43 -11.77 -18.96
N LEU A 193 16.67 -12.00 -17.67
CA LEU A 193 17.53 -11.16 -16.84
C LEU A 193 18.96 -11.03 -17.40
N PHE A 194 19.55 -12.13 -17.87
CA PHE A 194 20.91 -12.11 -18.44
C PHE A 194 21.01 -11.18 -19.65
N VAL A 195 20.00 -11.19 -20.53
CA VAL A 195 19.96 -10.32 -21.71
C VAL A 195 19.88 -8.85 -21.30
N ARG A 196 19.07 -8.53 -20.31
CA ARG A 196 18.94 -7.17 -19.78
C ARG A 196 20.22 -6.67 -19.13
N GLN A 197 20.93 -7.54 -18.39
CA GLN A 197 22.21 -7.22 -17.73
C GLN A 197 23.37 -7.03 -18.74
N HIS A 198 23.28 -7.65 -19.93
CA HIS A 198 24.32 -7.67 -20.96
C HIS A 198 23.78 -7.21 -22.32
N ALA A 199 22.89 -6.23 -22.32
CA ALA A 199 22.16 -5.79 -23.52
C ALA A 199 23.09 -5.44 -24.70
N GLN A 200 24.31 -4.97 -24.45
CA GLN A 200 25.32 -4.65 -25.45
C GLN A 200 25.83 -5.88 -26.23
N GLN A 201 25.57 -7.10 -25.79
CA GLN A 201 26.00 -8.34 -26.46
C GLN A 201 24.94 -8.90 -27.42
N PHE A 202 23.76 -8.28 -27.46
CA PHE A 202 22.59 -8.76 -28.21
C PHE A 202 21.97 -7.63 -29.02
N LYS A 203 21.15 -7.99 -30.00
CA LYS A 203 20.32 -7.03 -30.75
C LYS A 203 19.06 -6.71 -29.92
N VAL A 204 19.18 -5.73 -29.03
CA VAL A 204 18.12 -5.35 -28.07
C VAL A 204 17.47 -4.03 -28.48
N GLN A 205 16.15 -4.04 -28.58
CA GLN A 205 15.34 -2.83 -28.74
C GLN A 205 14.69 -2.46 -27.40
N ARG A 206 14.87 -1.22 -26.97
CA ARG A 206 14.11 -0.62 -25.85
C ARG A 206 13.04 0.31 -26.41
N PHE A 207 11.81 0.00 -26.14
CA PHE A 207 10.66 0.77 -26.61
C PHE A 207 10.22 1.74 -25.52
N LYS A 208 10.52 3.04 -25.72
CA LYS A 208 10.24 4.07 -24.73
C LYS A 208 8.80 4.56 -24.86
N GLU A 209 8.14 4.65 -23.73
CA GLU A 209 6.84 5.31 -23.57
C GLU A 209 6.97 6.44 -22.54
N ASN A 210 6.21 7.50 -22.70
CA ASN A 210 6.29 8.65 -21.80
C ASN A 210 5.02 8.76 -20.94
N ILE A 211 4.71 7.71 -20.19
CA ILE A 211 3.56 7.70 -19.29
C ILE A 211 3.82 8.56 -18.04
N GLY A 212 5.07 8.56 -17.52
CA GLY A 212 5.48 9.46 -16.44
C GLY A 212 5.02 9.05 -15.03
N MET A 213 4.69 7.76 -14.83
CA MET A 213 4.22 7.21 -13.55
C MET A 213 5.00 5.95 -13.15
N GLN A 214 6.34 6.00 -13.18
CA GLN A 214 7.20 4.86 -12.88
C GLN A 214 7.09 4.36 -11.43
N TRP A 215 6.54 5.16 -10.53
CA TRP A 215 6.28 4.80 -9.13
C TRP A 215 5.02 3.92 -8.95
N VAL A 216 4.19 3.82 -9.98
CA VAL A 216 2.95 3.03 -9.96
C VAL A 216 3.25 1.56 -10.25
N SER A 217 2.67 0.66 -9.47
CA SER A 217 2.85 -0.80 -9.62
C SER A 217 1.51 -1.54 -9.62
N PHE A 218 1.34 -2.46 -10.55
CA PHE A 218 0.13 -3.30 -10.69
C PHE A 218 0.42 -4.80 -10.60
N TYR A 219 1.58 -5.18 -10.08
CA TYR A 219 1.83 -6.57 -9.70
C TYR A 219 0.88 -6.99 -8.57
N VAL A 220 0.24 -8.15 -8.71
CA VAL A 220 -0.51 -8.77 -7.62
C VAL A 220 0.45 -9.65 -6.83
N ASP A 221 1.07 -9.08 -5.80
CA ASP A 221 2.03 -9.75 -4.94
C ASP A 221 1.54 -9.91 -3.50
N SER A 222 0.46 -9.21 -3.14
CA SER A 222 -0.16 -9.22 -1.82
C SER A 222 -1.68 -9.15 -1.93
N LEU A 223 -2.38 -9.36 -0.81
CA LEU A 223 -3.84 -9.18 -0.75
C LEU A 223 -4.23 -7.70 -0.98
N GLU A 224 -3.40 -6.77 -0.53
CA GLU A 224 -3.59 -5.34 -0.79
C GLU A 224 -3.51 -5.04 -2.29
N ASP A 225 -2.50 -5.57 -2.98
CA ASP A 225 -2.38 -5.42 -4.43
C ASP A 225 -3.61 -5.98 -5.14
N LEU A 226 -4.07 -7.16 -4.73
CA LEU A 226 -5.27 -7.79 -5.29
C LEU A 226 -6.47 -6.85 -5.19
N LYS A 227 -6.76 -6.30 -4.02
CA LYS A 227 -7.87 -5.36 -3.80
C LYS A 227 -7.73 -4.09 -4.63
N ARG A 228 -6.54 -3.53 -4.66
CA ARG A 228 -6.22 -2.31 -5.38
C ARG A 228 -6.38 -2.48 -6.88
N VAL A 229 -5.81 -3.55 -7.44
CA VAL A 229 -5.89 -3.90 -8.86
C VAL A 229 -7.32 -4.27 -9.25
N SER A 230 -8.08 -4.94 -8.36
CA SER A 230 -9.51 -5.21 -8.53
C SER A 230 -10.30 -3.92 -8.71
N LYS A 231 -10.06 -2.91 -7.87
CA LYS A 231 -10.74 -1.61 -7.98
C LYS A 231 -10.45 -0.89 -9.29
N ILE A 232 -9.22 -0.93 -9.77
CA ILE A 232 -8.87 -0.37 -11.08
C ILE A 232 -9.62 -1.11 -12.19
N ALA A 233 -9.61 -2.45 -12.16
CA ALA A 233 -10.27 -3.29 -13.15
C ALA A 233 -11.81 -3.15 -13.17
N GLU A 234 -12.42 -2.80 -12.03
CA GLU A 234 -13.86 -2.51 -11.92
C GLU A 234 -14.25 -1.14 -12.50
N HIS A 235 -13.36 -0.14 -12.42
CA HIS A 235 -13.71 1.26 -12.74
C HIS A 235 -13.17 1.74 -14.08
N VAL A 236 -12.11 1.12 -14.61
CA VAL A 236 -11.49 1.51 -15.88
C VAL A 236 -12.00 0.61 -16.99
N SER A 237 -12.87 1.14 -17.86
CA SER A 237 -13.54 0.36 -18.92
C SER A 237 -12.58 -0.15 -19.99
N SER A 238 -11.52 0.57 -20.30
CA SER A 238 -10.46 0.18 -21.24
C SER A 238 -9.12 0.28 -20.53
N LEU A 239 -8.53 -0.89 -20.23
CA LEU A 239 -7.32 -1.02 -19.42
C LEU A 239 -6.05 -0.83 -20.26
N ASN A 240 -5.84 0.38 -20.75
CA ASN A 240 -4.57 0.84 -21.34
C ASN A 240 -3.87 1.85 -20.40
N ASN A 241 -2.59 2.11 -20.66
CA ASN A 241 -1.77 2.97 -19.82
C ASN A 241 -2.35 4.39 -19.63
N GLN A 242 -2.98 4.98 -20.65
CA GLN A 242 -3.53 6.33 -20.56
C GLN A 242 -4.77 6.40 -19.65
N ASN A 243 -5.69 5.46 -19.79
CA ASN A 243 -6.90 5.41 -18.98
C ASN A 243 -6.59 5.06 -17.52
N ILE A 244 -5.67 4.11 -17.31
CA ILE A 244 -5.18 3.77 -15.97
C ILE A 244 -4.47 4.98 -15.35
N LYS A 245 -3.64 5.70 -16.12
CA LYS A 245 -3.00 6.94 -15.67
C LYS A 245 -4.03 7.97 -15.22
N SER A 246 -5.05 8.23 -16.03
CA SER A 246 -6.12 9.18 -15.70
C SER A 246 -6.85 8.78 -14.42
N PHE A 247 -7.15 7.50 -14.26
CA PHE A 247 -7.75 6.97 -13.02
C PHE A 247 -6.85 7.17 -11.81
N ILE A 248 -5.54 6.88 -11.93
CA ILE A 248 -4.59 7.06 -10.82
C ILE A 248 -4.37 8.53 -10.48
N GLN A 249 -4.44 9.44 -11.46
CA GLN A 249 -4.38 10.88 -11.20
C GLN A 249 -5.58 11.36 -10.38
N GLU A 250 -6.76 10.80 -10.64
CA GLU A 250 -7.98 11.07 -9.87
C GLU A 250 -7.98 10.35 -8.52
N TYR A 251 -7.45 9.11 -8.46
CA TYR A 251 -7.40 8.25 -7.28
C TYR A 251 -5.99 7.75 -6.99
N PRO A 252 -5.06 8.60 -6.50
CA PRO A 252 -3.63 8.27 -6.36
C PRO A 252 -3.33 7.05 -5.47
N LEU A 253 -4.20 6.76 -4.49
CA LEU A 253 -4.04 5.61 -3.59
C LEU A 253 -4.05 4.26 -4.30
N TYR A 254 -4.64 4.18 -5.49
CA TYR A 254 -4.63 2.94 -6.27
C TYR A 254 -3.34 2.75 -7.10
N GLY A 255 -2.43 3.72 -7.11
CA GLY A 255 -1.21 3.69 -7.92
C GLY A 255 -0.07 2.83 -7.37
N CYS A 256 0.00 2.56 -6.08
CA CYS A 256 1.10 1.81 -5.49
C CYS A 256 0.64 0.83 -4.41
N SER A 257 1.33 -0.30 -4.29
CA SER A 257 1.18 -1.13 -3.11
C SER A 257 1.96 -0.51 -1.95
N GLN A 258 1.34 -0.42 -0.80
CA GLN A 258 2.04 -0.05 0.42
C GLN A 258 2.78 -1.28 0.95
N LYS A 259 3.97 -1.55 0.42
CA LYS A 259 4.85 -2.58 1.00
C LYS A 259 5.37 -2.18 2.38
N THR A 260 5.37 -0.88 2.67
CA THR A 260 5.78 -0.32 3.96
C THR A 260 4.53 -0.01 4.80
N PRO A 261 4.46 -0.45 6.05
CA PRO A 261 3.35 -0.12 6.95
C PRO A 261 3.11 1.39 6.99
N PRO A 262 1.85 1.85 7.06
CA PRO A 262 1.52 3.28 7.08
C PRO A 262 2.31 4.08 8.12
N GLN A 263 2.70 3.45 9.22
CA GLN A 263 3.49 4.04 10.31
C GLN A 263 4.95 4.29 9.92
N GLU A 264 5.50 3.53 8.96
CA GLU A 264 6.88 3.68 8.46
C GLU A 264 7.00 4.70 7.31
N ILE A 265 5.90 4.99 6.61
CA ILE A 265 5.88 5.93 5.46
C ILE A 265 5.95 7.39 5.97
N GLY A 266 6.45 7.79 6.93
CA GLY A 266 6.74 9.12 7.41
C GLY A 266 6.10 10.28 6.64
N MET A 267 6.93 11.24 6.27
CA MET A 267 6.54 12.48 5.57
C MET A 267 6.20 12.26 4.09
N GLU A 268 6.60 11.16 3.49
CA GLU A 268 6.34 10.82 2.09
C GLU A 268 4.84 10.76 1.78
N LYS A 269 4.00 10.53 2.79
CA LYS A 269 2.54 10.62 2.68
C LYS A 269 2.05 11.97 2.15
N LEU A 270 2.78 13.06 2.41
CA LEU A 270 2.40 14.38 1.88
C LEU A 270 2.49 14.47 0.36
N TYR A 271 3.30 13.63 -0.30
CA TYR A 271 3.39 13.63 -1.76
C TYR A 271 2.10 13.17 -2.44
N ILE A 272 1.28 12.39 -1.75
CA ILE A 272 -0.04 11.98 -2.23
C ILE A 272 -1.15 12.98 -1.85
N HIS A 273 -0.81 14.05 -1.11
CA HIS A 273 -1.72 15.11 -0.70
C HIS A 273 -1.16 16.51 -1.04
N PRO A 274 -0.83 16.79 -2.32
CA PRO A 274 -0.16 18.03 -2.72
C PRO A 274 -1.01 19.28 -2.46
N GLU A 275 -2.33 19.18 -2.59
CA GLU A 275 -3.25 20.30 -2.32
C GLU A 275 -3.22 20.67 -0.84
N LYS A 276 -3.22 19.67 0.05
CA LYS A 276 -3.10 19.89 1.49
C LYS A 276 -1.75 20.48 1.87
N LEU A 277 -0.66 19.99 1.28
CA LEU A 277 0.66 20.56 1.46
C LEU A 277 0.68 22.04 1.05
N ASN A 278 0.14 22.36 -0.13
CA ASN A 278 0.05 23.73 -0.63
C ASN A 278 -0.80 24.62 0.28
N ALA A 279 -1.94 24.13 0.79
CA ALA A 279 -2.81 24.87 1.71
C ALA A 279 -2.08 25.22 3.01
N VAL A 280 -1.41 24.25 3.64
CA VAL A 280 -0.61 24.47 4.86
C VAL A 280 0.52 25.48 4.61
N MET A 281 1.21 25.37 3.46
CA MET A 281 2.32 26.28 3.13
C MET A 281 1.87 27.69 2.74
N SER A 282 0.65 27.83 2.22
CA SER A 282 0.09 29.15 1.85
C SER A 282 -0.48 29.90 3.05
N SER A 283 -0.71 29.23 4.18
CA SER A 283 -1.24 29.83 5.41
C SER A 283 -0.19 30.65 6.22
N GLU A 284 1.03 30.83 5.70
CA GLU A 284 2.16 31.43 6.40
C GLU A 284 2.00 32.90 6.78
N ASN A 285 1.09 33.65 6.16
CA ASN A 285 0.92 35.09 6.36
C ASN A 285 -0.19 35.43 7.38
N GLY A 286 -0.42 34.56 8.36
CA GLY A 286 -1.44 34.76 9.38
C GLY A 286 -2.85 34.27 8.98
N ASN A 287 -3.01 33.72 7.78
CA ASN A 287 -4.24 33.06 7.38
C ASN A 287 -4.20 31.59 7.82
N MET A 288 -5.24 31.15 8.51
CA MET A 288 -5.41 29.74 8.87
C MET A 288 -5.68 28.89 7.61
N ASP A 289 -5.05 27.71 7.50
CA ASP A 289 -5.45 26.70 6.53
C ASP A 289 -6.88 26.21 6.85
N THR A 290 -7.84 26.53 6.00
CA THR A 290 -9.25 26.13 6.12
C THR A 290 -9.57 24.86 5.34
N SER A 291 -8.62 24.30 4.58
CA SER A 291 -8.84 23.02 3.92
C SER A 291 -9.06 21.91 4.95
N TYR A 292 -9.87 20.92 4.61
CA TYR A 292 -10.21 19.85 5.53
C TYR A 292 -9.00 18.99 5.91
N PRO A 293 -9.04 18.29 7.06
CA PRO A 293 -7.98 17.37 7.44
C PRO A 293 -7.90 16.21 6.44
N VAL A 294 -6.67 15.70 6.23
CA VAL A 294 -6.47 14.52 5.36
C VAL A 294 -7.19 13.30 5.92
N SER A 295 -7.16 13.14 7.24
CA SER A 295 -7.90 12.08 7.94
C SER A 295 -8.45 12.57 9.27
N VAL A 296 -9.50 11.92 9.74
CA VAL A 296 -10.06 12.16 11.07
C VAL A 296 -9.98 10.88 11.91
N GLU A 297 -9.83 11.06 13.22
CA GLU A 297 -9.93 10.02 14.22
C GLU A 297 -11.29 10.12 14.87
N LEU A 298 -12.00 9.01 14.96
CA LEU A 298 -13.39 8.96 15.37
C LEU A 298 -13.59 7.97 16.50
N SER A 299 -14.06 8.44 17.64
CA SER A 299 -14.56 7.60 18.72
C SER A 299 -16.05 7.32 18.53
N LEU A 300 -16.40 6.05 18.31
CA LEU A 300 -17.80 5.64 18.16
C LEU A 300 -18.56 5.54 19.47
N THR A 301 -17.84 5.16 20.53
CA THR A 301 -18.40 4.90 21.86
C THR A 301 -17.36 5.16 22.94
N MET A 302 -17.82 5.57 24.10
CA MET A 302 -16.98 5.66 25.30
C MET A 302 -16.94 4.35 26.10
N ARG A 303 -17.79 3.37 25.76
CA ARG A 303 -17.81 2.06 26.42
C ARG A 303 -16.64 1.19 25.98
N CYS A 304 -16.03 0.47 26.90
CA CYS A 304 -14.97 -0.47 26.64
C CYS A 304 -15.14 -1.72 27.49
N ASN A 305 -14.82 -2.86 26.95
CA ASN A 305 -14.83 -4.15 27.64
C ASN A 305 -13.47 -4.52 28.28
N PHE A 306 -12.48 -3.61 28.23
CA PHE A 306 -11.22 -3.67 28.96
C PHE A 306 -11.12 -2.53 29.97
N ASP A 307 -10.28 -2.72 31.02
CA ASP A 307 -9.91 -1.68 31.97
C ASP A 307 -8.37 -1.59 32.09
N CYS A 308 -7.74 -1.12 31.01
CA CYS A 308 -6.29 -1.05 30.91
C CYS A 308 -5.68 -0.10 31.94
N VAL A 309 -4.54 -0.51 32.55
CA VAL A 309 -3.83 0.24 33.61
C VAL A 309 -3.42 1.66 33.16
N TRP A 310 -2.97 1.80 31.90
CA TRP A 310 -2.54 3.09 31.32
C TRP A 310 -3.45 3.59 30.19
N CYS A 311 -4.74 3.33 30.30
CA CYS A 311 -5.70 3.84 29.31
C CYS A 311 -5.69 5.36 29.31
N SER A 312 -5.35 5.98 28.16
CA SER A 312 -5.33 7.44 28.01
C SER A 312 -6.72 8.08 28.13
N ASP A 313 -7.77 7.33 27.83
CA ASP A 313 -9.16 7.79 27.84
C ASP A 313 -9.91 7.41 29.14
N LYS A 314 -9.21 6.90 30.16
CA LYS A 314 -9.85 6.39 31.37
C LYS A 314 -10.67 7.45 32.07
N ASP A 315 -10.13 8.65 32.24
CA ASP A 315 -10.80 9.76 32.91
C ASP A 315 -11.98 10.29 32.08
N LEU A 316 -11.84 10.35 30.76
CA LEU A 316 -12.93 10.71 29.85
C LEU A 316 -14.07 9.69 29.92
N ARG A 317 -13.76 8.41 29.92
CA ARG A 317 -14.74 7.33 30.04
C ARG A 317 -15.47 7.33 31.38
N ALA A 318 -14.82 7.76 32.43
CA ALA A 318 -15.47 7.90 33.76
C ALA A 318 -16.50 9.04 33.80
N SER A 319 -16.39 10.01 32.91
CA SER A 319 -17.26 11.19 32.83
C SER A 319 -18.27 11.17 31.68
N MET A 320 -18.15 10.24 30.74
CA MET A 320 -18.95 10.12 29.52
C MET A 320 -19.36 8.67 29.26
N ASP A 321 -20.62 8.44 28.92
CA ASP A 321 -21.14 7.12 28.45
C ASP A 321 -21.83 7.27 27.10
N ASP A 322 -21.25 8.08 26.21
CA ASP A 322 -21.86 8.45 24.96
C ASP A 322 -21.54 7.46 23.85
N ASP A 323 -22.53 7.25 22.99
CA ASP A 323 -22.42 6.62 21.68
C ASP A 323 -22.81 7.65 20.62
N ILE A 324 -21.98 7.86 19.62
CA ILE A 324 -22.32 8.73 18.49
C ILE A 324 -23.43 8.08 17.65
N ASN A 325 -24.43 8.84 17.20
CA ASN A 325 -25.50 8.26 16.40
C ASN A 325 -25.20 8.24 14.90
N LEU A 326 -25.82 7.29 14.17
CA LEU A 326 -25.57 7.11 12.73
C LEU A 326 -26.00 8.31 11.87
N GLN A 327 -27.03 9.06 12.26
CA GLN A 327 -27.45 10.22 11.48
C GLN A 327 -26.38 11.32 11.51
N LEU A 328 -25.79 11.55 12.68
CA LEU A 328 -24.69 12.48 12.84
C LEU A 328 -23.47 12.05 12.03
N LEU A 329 -23.16 10.75 12.02
CA LEU A 329 -22.09 10.18 11.22
C LEU A 329 -22.37 10.28 9.71
N HIS A 330 -23.62 10.11 9.28
CA HIS A 330 -24.01 10.29 7.89
C HIS A 330 -23.68 11.71 7.42
N ASP A 331 -24.09 12.72 8.17
CA ASP A 331 -23.90 14.10 7.79
C ASP A 331 -22.42 14.51 7.87
N LEU A 332 -21.70 14.00 8.88
CA LEU A 332 -20.25 14.15 9.00
C LEU A 332 -19.50 13.54 7.82
N PHE A 333 -19.74 12.28 7.48
CA PHE A 333 -18.99 11.59 6.43
C PHE A 333 -19.28 12.16 5.04
N LYS A 334 -20.52 12.60 4.82
CA LYS A 334 -20.88 13.35 3.62
C LYS A 334 -20.03 14.63 3.52
N ASP A 335 -20.03 15.43 4.57
CA ASP A 335 -19.30 16.70 4.62
C ASP A 335 -17.78 16.48 4.44
N LEU A 336 -17.21 15.51 5.15
CA LEU A 336 -15.78 15.15 5.03
C LEU A 336 -15.40 14.73 3.61
N SER A 337 -16.21 13.87 2.99
CA SER A 337 -15.96 13.37 1.62
C SER A 337 -16.05 14.48 0.58
N GLU A 338 -17.08 15.33 0.67
CA GLU A 338 -17.31 16.44 -0.26
C GLU A 338 -16.20 17.51 -0.20
N HIS A 339 -15.47 17.59 0.91
CA HIS A 339 -14.40 18.57 1.13
C HIS A 339 -12.98 17.98 1.15
N GLY A 340 -12.81 16.74 0.67
CA GLY A 340 -11.50 16.18 0.35
C GLY A 340 -10.80 15.42 1.48
N THR A 341 -11.45 15.13 2.61
CA THR A 341 -10.94 14.17 3.60
C THR A 341 -10.87 12.78 2.97
N GLN A 342 -9.75 12.08 3.14
CA GLN A 342 -9.48 10.81 2.48
C GLN A 342 -9.82 9.59 3.34
N GLY A 343 -9.77 9.69 4.67
CA GLY A 343 -9.99 8.54 5.52
C GLY A 343 -10.43 8.84 6.94
N VAL A 344 -10.99 7.82 7.55
CA VAL A 344 -11.42 7.81 8.95
C VAL A 344 -10.71 6.69 9.69
N VAL A 345 -10.06 7.02 10.79
CA VAL A 345 -9.52 6.05 11.73
C VAL A 345 -10.53 5.89 12.86
N ILE A 346 -11.14 4.72 12.91
CA ILE A 346 -12.06 4.38 14.00
C ILE A 346 -11.21 3.94 15.20
N GLU A 347 -11.15 4.77 16.23
CA GLU A 347 -10.34 4.51 17.41
C GLU A 347 -10.81 5.33 18.62
N GLY A 348 -10.24 5.07 19.77
CA GLY A 348 -10.31 5.91 20.97
C GLY A 348 -11.64 5.89 21.70
N GLY A 349 -11.69 6.61 22.81
CA GLY A 349 -12.76 6.54 23.78
C GLY A 349 -12.86 5.16 24.41
N GLY A 350 -13.78 4.34 23.91
CA GLY A 350 -13.95 2.94 24.26
C GLY A 350 -13.40 1.96 23.23
N GLU A 351 -14.01 0.78 23.16
CA GLU A 351 -13.69 -0.22 22.14
C GLU A 351 -14.66 -0.10 20.96
N PRO A 352 -14.17 0.28 19.76
CA PRO A 352 -15.04 0.51 18.61
C PRO A 352 -15.89 -0.70 18.20
N THR A 353 -15.34 -1.92 18.30
CA THR A 353 -15.98 -3.14 17.81
C THR A 353 -17.19 -3.60 18.65
N ILE A 354 -17.42 -3.00 19.84
CA ILE A 354 -18.63 -3.24 20.63
C ILE A 354 -19.73 -2.19 20.38
N TYR A 355 -19.46 -1.21 19.52
CA TYR A 355 -20.49 -0.24 19.11
C TYR A 355 -21.65 -0.97 18.44
N ARG A 356 -22.89 -0.61 18.84
CA ARG A 356 -24.10 -1.38 18.49
C ARG A 356 -24.29 -1.52 16.99
N ASP A 357 -24.09 -0.45 16.23
CA ASP A 357 -24.34 -0.41 14.80
C ASP A 357 -23.04 -0.23 13.99
N PHE A 358 -22.07 -1.10 14.30
CA PHE A 358 -20.75 -1.05 13.67
C PHE A 358 -20.82 -1.28 12.15
N ASP A 359 -21.73 -2.14 11.67
CA ASP A 359 -21.93 -2.36 10.23
C ASP A 359 -22.50 -1.11 9.55
N GLY A 360 -23.45 -0.42 10.19
CA GLY A 360 -23.97 0.85 9.69
C GLY A 360 -22.90 1.93 9.52
N VAL A 361 -21.91 1.98 10.42
CA VAL A 361 -20.74 2.87 10.26
C VAL A 361 -19.93 2.50 9.03
N LEU A 362 -19.65 1.20 8.84
CA LEU A 362 -18.89 0.73 7.67
C LEU A 362 -19.66 1.01 6.37
N ASP A 363 -20.99 0.83 6.37
CA ASP A 363 -21.84 1.11 5.20
C ASP A 363 -21.82 2.60 4.83
N LEU A 364 -21.80 3.49 5.82
CA LEU A 364 -21.67 4.92 5.58
C LEU A 364 -20.29 5.30 5.02
N LEU A 365 -19.22 4.71 5.56
CA LEU A 365 -17.86 4.94 5.05
C LEU A 365 -17.69 4.45 3.61
N ASP A 366 -18.28 3.31 3.26
CA ASP A 366 -18.30 2.82 1.87
C ASP A 366 -19.13 3.73 0.96
N LYS A 367 -20.31 4.15 1.42
CA LYS A 367 -21.20 5.06 0.69
C LYS A 367 -20.48 6.35 0.29
N PHE A 368 -19.71 6.92 1.21
CA PHE A 368 -18.99 8.18 1.00
C PHE A 368 -17.54 7.98 0.53
N LYS A 369 -17.14 6.73 0.23
CA LYS A 369 -15.81 6.38 -0.31
C LYS A 369 -14.64 6.84 0.56
N LEU A 370 -14.80 6.83 1.87
CA LEU A 370 -13.75 7.18 2.82
C LEU A 370 -12.92 5.93 3.17
N GLY A 371 -11.60 6.07 3.17
CA GLY A 371 -10.68 5.03 3.63
C GLY A 371 -10.92 4.68 5.11
N LYS A 372 -10.69 3.44 5.49
CA LYS A 372 -11.07 2.87 6.79
C LYS A 372 -9.88 2.28 7.53
N GLY A 373 -9.43 2.95 8.60
CA GLY A 373 -8.53 2.38 9.58
C GLY A 373 -9.26 1.96 10.85
N LEU A 374 -8.81 0.90 11.50
CA LEU A 374 -9.35 0.47 12.79
C LEU A 374 -8.23 0.29 13.82
N ILE A 375 -8.42 0.85 15.02
CA ILE A 375 -7.61 0.51 16.19
C ILE A 375 -8.53 -0.12 17.22
N THR A 376 -8.21 -1.34 17.64
CA THR A 376 -9.06 -2.17 18.50
C THR A 376 -8.23 -2.91 19.56
N ASN A 377 -8.87 -3.31 20.63
CA ASN A 377 -8.26 -4.21 21.60
C ASN A 377 -8.23 -5.68 21.14
N GLY A 378 -8.86 -6.00 20.02
CA GLY A 378 -8.85 -7.32 19.39
C GLY A 378 -9.71 -8.38 20.08
N SER A 379 -10.52 -8.03 21.07
CA SER A 379 -11.35 -9.00 21.82
C SER A 379 -12.52 -9.57 21.03
N THR A 380 -13.01 -8.83 20.02
CA THR A 380 -14.16 -9.19 19.20
C THR A 380 -13.69 -9.98 17.99
N ALA A 381 -14.28 -11.16 17.74
CA ALA A 381 -14.03 -11.92 16.51
C ALA A 381 -14.82 -11.31 15.35
N LEU A 382 -14.17 -10.44 14.58
CA LEU A 382 -14.76 -9.86 13.38
C LEU A 382 -14.85 -10.90 12.26
N LYS A 383 -15.99 -10.92 11.56
CA LYS A 383 -16.20 -11.82 10.42
C LYS A 383 -15.41 -11.36 9.19
N PRO A 384 -15.03 -12.28 8.26
CA PRO A 384 -14.29 -11.98 7.05
C PRO A 384 -14.82 -10.78 6.26
N HIS A 385 -16.12 -10.73 5.97
CA HIS A 385 -16.75 -9.64 5.22
C HIS A 385 -16.63 -8.24 5.86
N ARG A 386 -16.38 -8.18 7.19
CA ARG A 386 -16.06 -6.91 7.86
C ARG A 386 -14.58 -6.58 7.73
N LEU A 387 -13.71 -7.58 7.90
CA LEU A 387 -12.25 -7.43 7.84
C LEU A 387 -11.80 -6.95 6.46
N GLU A 388 -12.38 -7.48 5.40
CA GLU A 388 -12.11 -7.13 4.02
C GLU A 388 -12.45 -5.68 3.65
N ARG A 389 -13.24 -4.98 4.49
CA ARG A 389 -13.64 -3.59 4.28
C ARG A 389 -12.61 -2.57 4.79
N PHE A 390 -11.66 -2.99 5.63
CA PHE A 390 -10.64 -2.10 6.18
C PHE A 390 -9.40 -2.04 5.29
N ASP A 391 -8.83 -0.84 5.18
CA ASP A 391 -7.53 -0.66 4.54
C ASP A 391 -6.41 -1.15 5.48
N TRP A 392 -6.59 -0.96 6.79
CA TRP A 392 -5.68 -1.48 7.82
C TRP A 392 -6.37 -1.62 9.18
N ILE A 393 -5.84 -2.55 9.96
CA ILE A 393 -6.27 -2.77 11.36
C ILE A 393 -5.03 -2.81 12.25
N ARG A 394 -5.08 -2.14 13.40
CA ARG A 394 -4.06 -2.24 14.44
C ARG A 394 -4.68 -2.73 15.75
N ILE A 395 -4.11 -3.78 16.30
CA ILE A 395 -4.55 -4.36 17.56
C ILE A 395 -3.65 -3.86 18.69
N SER A 396 -4.23 -3.31 19.77
CA SER A 396 -3.55 -2.85 20.97
C SER A 396 -3.37 -4.02 21.94
N LEU A 397 -2.28 -4.79 21.78
CA LEU A 397 -2.07 -6.02 22.58
C LEU A 397 -1.38 -5.76 23.92
N ASP A 398 -0.24 -5.07 23.93
CA ASP A 398 0.54 -4.60 25.10
C ASP A 398 0.90 -5.69 26.13
N SER A 399 0.95 -6.96 25.72
CA SER A 399 1.27 -8.11 26.56
C SER A 399 1.85 -9.22 25.73
N SER A 400 2.78 -9.98 26.30
CA SER A 400 3.41 -11.14 25.66
C SER A 400 2.99 -12.47 26.26
N THR A 401 2.35 -12.43 27.44
CA THR A 401 1.84 -13.60 28.14
C THR A 401 0.39 -13.41 28.63
N PRO A 402 -0.34 -14.51 28.92
CA PRO A 402 -1.68 -14.42 29.49
C PRO A 402 -1.72 -13.66 30.83
N GLU A 403 -0.71 -13.88 31.69
CA GLU A 403 -0.61 -13.24 33.02
C GLU A 403 -0.44 -11.73 32.90
N GLU A 404 0.45 -11.28 31.98
CA GLU A 404 0.61 -9.87 31.69
C GLU A 404 -0.70 -9.29 31.15
N HIS A 405 -1.38 -10.00 30.25
CA HIS A 405 -2.63 -9.55 29.64
C HIS A 405 -3.72 -9.35 30.69
N HIS A 406 -3.93 -10.32 31.55
CA HIS A 406 -4.88 -10.21 32.66
C HIS A 406 -4.54 -9.02 33.57
N LYS A 407 -3.29 -8.91 33.99
CA LYS A 407 -2.83 -7.85 34.91
C LYS A 407 -3.00 -6.45 34.31
N LEU A 408 -2.68 -6.27 33.04
CA LEU A 408 -2.57 -4.95 32.41
C LEU A 408 -3.84 -4.49 31.72
N LYS A 409 -4.66 -5.42 31.24
CA LYS A 409 -5.89 -5.16 30.47
C LYS A 409 -7.17 -5.46 31.29
N ALA A 410 -7.04 -6.08 32.47
CA ALA A 410 -8.16 -6.62 33.26
C ALA A 410 -9.09 -7.52 32.42
N PHE A 411 -8.49 -8.38 31.59
CA PHE A 411 -9.22 -9.23 30.64
C PHE A 411 -8.58 -10.59 30.48
N ASP A 412 -9.36 -11.66 30.72
CA ASP A 412 -8.95 -13.05 30.54
C ASP A 412 -9.22 -13.53 29.10
N GLY A 413 -8.31 -13.31 28.20
CA GLY A 413 -8.55 -13.66 26.80
C GLY A 413 -7.36 -13.48 25.87
N PHE A 414 -6.14 -13.57 26.37
CA PHE A 414 -4.92 -13.39 25.59
C PHE A 414 -4.90 -14.26 24.32
N GLU A 415 -5.12 -15.59 24.48
CA GLU A 415 -5.13 -16.53 23.35
C GLU A 415 -6.30 -16.26 22.38
N ARG A 416 -7.44 -15.77 22.88
CA ARG A 416 -8.55 -15.34 22.01
C ARG A 416 -8.15 -14.14 21.18
N VAL A 417 -7.48 -13.15 21.76
CA VAL A 417 -6.98 -11.98 21.01
C VAL A 417 -5.95 -12.41 19.98
N LEU A 418 -5.02 -13.30 20.32
CA LEU A 418 -4.05 -13.85 19.36
C LEU A 418 -4.73 -14.64 18.23
N GLY A 419 -5.75 -15.43 18.53
CA GLY A 419 -6.56 -16.13 17.52
C GLY A 419 -7.28 -15.16 16.58
N ASN A 420 -7.80 -14.05 17.12
CA ASN A 420 -8.41 -12.98 16.32
C ASN A 420 -7.35 -12.27 15.45
N ILE A 421 -6.17 -11.97 15.96
CA ILE A 421 -5.06 -11.39 15.17
C ILE A 421 -4.71 -12.28 13.99
N ASN A 422 -4.57 -13.61 14.22
CA ASN A 422 -4.32 -14.58 13.15
C ASN A 422 -5.43 -14.57 12.09
N SER A 423 -6.70 -14.53 12.52
CA SER A 423 -7.83 -14.41 11.59
C SER A 423 -7.81 -13.09 10.82
N TYR A 424 -7.53 -11.96 11.50
CA TYR A 424 -7.51 -10.64 10.85
C TYR A 424 -6.44 -10.56 9.77
N ALA A 425 -5.26 -11.13 10.02
CA ALA A 425 -4.16 -11.18 9.06
C ALA A 425 -4.50 -11.93 7.76
N GLN A 426 -5.53 -12.80 7.77
CA GLN A 426 -5.96 -13.54 6.58
C GLN A 426 -6.90 -12.73 5.67
N TYR A 427 -7.60 -11.73 6.20
CA TYR A 427 -8.69 -11.04 5.48
C TYR A 427 -8.50 -9.53 5.34
N CYS A 428 -7.65 -8.90 6.17
CA CYS A 428 -7.33 -7.48 6.05
C CYS A 428 -5.94 -7.32 5.42
N PRO A 429 -5.76 -6.40 4.48
CA PRO A 429 -4.48 -6.24 3.74
C PRO A 429 -3.30 -5.87 4.65
N ILE A 430 -3.54 -5.02 5.64
CA ILE A 430 -2.52 -4.56 6.57
C ILE A 430 -3.02 -4.77 8.00
N VAL A 431 -2.37 -5.68 8.71
CA VAL A 431 -2.66 -5.93 10.13
C VAL A 431 -1.40 -5.68 10.95
N GLY A 432 -1.50 -4.73 11.87
CA GLY A 432 -0.42 -4.41 12.79
C GLY A 432 -0.78 -4.70 14.25
N VAL A 433 0.25 -4.87 15.06
CA VAL A 433 0.12 -4.96 16.51
C VAL A 433 0.82 -3.77 17.16
N GLY A 434 0.09 -2.99 17.95
CA GLY A 434 0.63 -1.96 18.82
C GLY A 434 1.02 -2.57 20.17
N TYR A 435 2.20 -2.21 20.67
CA TYR A 435 2.70 -2.68 21.94
C TYR A 435 3.28 -1.50 22.73
N VAL A 436 2.56 -1.07 23.76
CA VAL A 436 3.06 -0.06 24.70
C VAL A 436 4.00 -0.76 25.69
N VAL A 437 5.27 -0.40 25.65
CA VAL A 437 6.32 -1.05 26.46
C VAL A 437 6.43 -0.36 27.83
N THR A 438 6.39 -1.18 28.86
CA THR A 438 6.58 -0.77 30.25
C THR A 438 7.50 -1.74 30.98
N ASN A 439 7.95 -1.39 32.18
CA ASN A 439 8.69 -2.31 33.05
C ASN A 439 7.86 -3.50 33.58
N GLN A 440 6.57 -3.59 33.20
CA GLN A 440 5.63 -4.62 33.68
C GLN A 440 5.23 -5.63 32.60
N ASN A 441 5.63 -5.46 31.34
CA ASN A 441 5.22 -6.30 30.22
C ASN A 441 6.39 -6.68 29.28
N MET A 442 7.52 -6.99 29.86
CA MET A 442 8.72 -7.34 29.12
C MET A 442 9.02 -8.84 29.11
N GLY A 443 8.03 -9.69 29.41
CA GLY A 443 8.20 -11.12 29.61
C GLY A 443 8.78 -11.84 28.37
N ASP A 444 7.93 -12.37 27.51
CA ASP A 444 8.34 -13.15 26.35
C ASP A 444 8.05 -12.44 25.01
N ILE A 445 8.53 -11.19 24.89
CA ILE A 445 8.33 -10.35 23.68
C ILE A 445 8.87 -11.04 22.43
N GLU A 446 9.99 -11.75 22.53
CA GLU A 446 10.62 -12.40 21.38
C GLU A 446 9.75 -13.51 20.81
N THR A 447 9.22 -14.39 21.65
CA THR A 447 8.26 -15.43 21.24
C THR A 447 6.99 -14.82 20.63
N LEU A 448 6.48 -13.72 21.21
CA LEU A 448 5.36 -13.00 20.64
C LEU A 448 5.67 -12.49 19.22
N VAL A 449 6.82 -11.85 19.00
CA VAL A 449 7.24 -11.34 17.68
C VAL A 449 7.28 -12.47 16.64
N LEU A 450 7.85 -13.61 17.00
CA LEU A 450 7.90 -14.79 16.13
C LEU A 450 6.51 -15.33 15.81
N ARG A 451 5.63 -15.40 16.81
CA ARG A 451 4.25 -15.87 16.66
C ARG A 451 3.44 -14.96 15.75
N LEU A 452 3.55 -13.63 15.93
CA LEU A 452 2.89 -12.64 15.06
C LEU A 452 3.38 -12.72 13.62
N LYS A 453 4.68 -12.91 13.43
CA LYS A 453 5.25 -13.13 12.09
C LYS A 453 4.68 -14.37 11.41
N GLN A 454 4.51 -15.48 12.15
CA GLN A 454 3.89 -16.71 11.63
C GLN A 454 2.41 -16.52 11.25
N PHE A 455 1.68 -15.65 11.94
CA PHE A 455 0.30 -15.31 11.61
C PHE A 455 0.15 -14.48 10.33
N GLY A 456 1.25 -13.96 9.78
CA GLY A 456 1.22 -13.07 8.61
C GLY A 456 0.86 -11.63 8.96
N VAL A 457 1.04 -11.22 10.22
CA VAL A 457 0.91 -9.81 10.63
C VAL A 457 1.93 -8.96 9.88
N THR A 458 1.53 -7.80 9.42
CA THR A 458 2.39 -6.91 8.62
C THR A 458 3.46 -6.22 9.46
N TYR A 459 3.13 -5.83 10.69
CA TYR A 459 4.10 -5.18 11.57
C TYR A 459 3.74 -5.32 13.06
N ILE A 460 4.77 -5.21 13.91
CA ILE A 460 4.62 -4.88 15.33
C ILE A 460 5.29 -3.55 15.62
N GLN A 461 4.60 -2.66 16.36
CA GLN A 461 5.09 -1.34 16.72
C GLN A 461 5.23 -1.22 18.24
N PHE A 462 6.45 -1.10 18.72
CA PHE A 462 6.78 -0.84 20.12
C PHE A 462 6.83 0.67 20.37
N ARG A 463 6.15 1.11 21.43
CA ARG A 463 6.08 2.52 21.84
C ARG A 463 6.23 2.65 23.35
N PRO A 464 6.86 3.71 23.86
CA PRO A 464 6.89 3.96 25.29
C PRO A 464 5.49 4.28 25.81
N VAL A 465 5.25 3.97 27.08
CA VAL A 465 4.05 4.46 27.78
C VAL A 465 4.09 5.98 27.91
N VAL A 466 2.95 6.62 27.79
CA VAL A 466 2.80 8.08 27.86
C VAL A 466 2.20 8.48 29.21
N ASP A 467 2.67 9.62 29.76
CA ASP A 467 2.22 10.21 31.02
C ASP A 467 2.42 9.32 32.26
N HIS A 468 3.19 8.22 32.16
CA HIS A 468 3.53 7.30 33.24
C HIS A 468 5.05 7.07 33.29
N SER A 469 5.82 8.09 33.61
CA SER A 469 7.29 8.03 33.61
C SER A 469 7.90 6.96 34.54
N ASN A 470 7.19 6.60 35.61
CA ASN A 470 7.57 5.53 36.55
C ASN A 470 7.45 4.12 35.94
N LEU A 471 6.77 3.98 34.81
CA LEU A 471 6.61 2.70 34.10
C LEU A 471 7.55 2.55 32.90
N LEU A 472 8.35 3.56 32.57
CA LEU A 472 9.30 3.50 31.44
C LEU A 472 10.39 2.45 31.71
N PRO A 473 10.61 1.50 30.77
CA PRO A 473 11.66 0.51 30.93
C PRO A 473 13.01 1.08 30.47
N SER A 474 14.08 0.57 31.04
CA SER A 474 15.45 0.74 30.53
C SER A 474 15.82 -0.47 29.67
N ILE A 475 15.29 -0.55 28.46
CA ILE A 475 15.54 -1.69 27.57
C ILE A 475 15.84 -1.22 26.15
N ASP A 476 16.77 -1.90 25.49
CA ASP A 476 17.00 -1.79 24.05
C ASP A 476 16.29 -2.95 23.34
N LEU A 477 15.30 -2.65 22.51
CA LEU A 477 14.54 -3.60 21.72
C LEU A 477 15.07 -3.74 20.28
N ASP A 478 16.16 -3.05 19.91
CA ASP A 478 16.69 -3.08 18.54
C ASP A 478 17.08 -4.48 18.08
N TYR A 479 17.41 -5.38 19.02
CA TYR A 479 17.70 -6.78 18.70
C TYR A 479 16.50 -7.51 18.03
N LEU A 480 15.27 -7.07 18.26
CA LEU A 480 14.08 -7.66 17.63
C LEU A 480 14.00 -7.35 16.12
N LYS A 481 14.70 -6.33 15.63
CA LYS A 481 14.79 -6.01 14.19
C LYS A 481 15.39 -7.13 13.36
N ARG A 482 16.14 -8.08 13.99
CA ARG A 482 16.61 -9.30 13.31
C ARG A 482 15.50 -10.19 12.77
N TYR A 483 14.26 -10.06 13.28
CA TYR A 483 13.09 -10.79 12.81
C TYR A 483 12.36 -10.09 11.67
N GLN A 484 12.77 -8.90 11.30
CA GLN A 484 12.24 -8.15 10.17
C GLN A 484 12.40 -8.93 8.87
N SER A 485 11.46 -8.78 7.96
CA SER A 485 11.50 -9.39 6.62
C SER A 485 10.72 -8.50 5.66
N GLU A 486 10.71 -8.81 4.37
CA GLU A 486 9.98 -8.05 3.37
C GLU A 486 8.49 -7.81 3.74
N ASN A 487 7.88 -8.75 4.50
CA ASN A 487 6.45 -8.73 4.82
C ASN A 487 6.15 -8.58 6.31
N PHE A 488 7.16 -8.32 7.13
CA PHE A 488 7.00 -8.15 8.56
C PHE A 488 7.99 -7.14 9.09
N SER A 489 7.50 -6.01 9.57
CA SER A 489 8.31 -4.93 10.13
C SER A 489 8.29 -4.94 11.67
N VAL A 490 9.43 -4.64 12.26
CA VAL A 490 9.58 -4.38 13.69
C VAL A 490 9.91 -2.91 13.88
N ILE A 491 8.89 -2.13 14.27
CA ILE A 491 8.97 -0.68 14.42
C ILE A 491 9.22 -0.35 15.89
N ILE A 492 10.25 0.43 16.17
CA ILE A 492 10.61 0.83 17.53
C ILE A 492 10.64 2.36 17.58
N ASP A 493 9.55 2.94 18.05
CA ASP A 493 9.36 4.39 18.11
C ASP A 493 9.72 4.95 19.47
N GLY A 494 10.58 5.96 19.49
CA GLY A 494 10.81 6.81 20.64
C GLY A 494 11.38 6.16 21.89
N MET A 495 11.84 4.89 21.81
CA MET A 495 12.35 4.16 22.97
C MET A 495 13.73 4.64 23.45
N LYS A 496 14.52 5.24 22.54
CA LYS A 496 15.88 5.75 22.84
C LYS A 496 15.90 7.22 23.24
N GLU A 497 14.87 7.94 22.86
CA GLU A 497 14.72 9.35 23.22
C GLU A 497 13.94 9.39 24.52
N ASN A 498 14.47 10.01 25.56
CA ASN A 498 13.73 10.37 26.76
C ASN A 498 12.63 11.38 26.38
N ILE A 499 11.56 10.89 25.72
CA ILE A 499 10.46 11.70 25.22
C ILE A 499 9.53 12.04 26.39
N VAL A 500 10.08 12.65 27.39
CA VAL A 500 9.32 13.27 28.48
C VAL A 500 8.97 14.73 28.14
N THR A 501 9.64 15.29 27.15
CA THR A 501 9.39 16.66 26.74
C THR A 501 8.99 16.68 25.28
N GLY A 502 7.77 17.13 25.00
CA GLY A 502 7.38 17.58 23.68
C GLY A 502 8.40 18.57 23.20
N ASN A 503 9.35 18.09 22.43
CA ASN A 503 10.45 18.92 22.00
C ASN A 503 10.07 19.63 20.73
N ASN A 504 9.20 20.62 20.80
CA ASN A 504 8.92 21.42 19.65
C ASN A 504 8.88 22.90 20.04
N ASP A 505 10.06 23.49 20.10
CA ASP A 505 10.23 24.95 20.05
C ASP A 505 9.82 25.51 18.67
N LEU A 506 8.96 24.78 17.95
CA LEU A 506 8.49 25.11 16.62
C LEU A 506 6.99 25.43 16.63
N PRO A 507 6.56 26.43 15.86
CA PRO A 507 5.14 26.66 15.58
C PRO A 507 4.47 25.41 15.04
N CYS A 508 3.29 25.05 15.56
CA CYS A 508 2.57 23.87 15.07
C CYS A 508 1.80 24.18 13.79
N LYS A 509 2.43 23.92 12.64
CA LYS A 509 1.80 24.04 11.31
C LYS A 509 1.06 22.78 10.87
N ALA A 510 1.39 21.64 11.48
CA ALA A 510 0.81 20.33 11.15
C ALA A 510 -0.57 20.09 11.79
N ASN A 511 -1.11 21.02 12.59
CA ASN A 511 -2.39 20.85 13.29
C ASN A 511 -3.61 20.72 12.35
N SER A 512 -3.49 21.12 11.10
CA SER A 512 -4.57 21.00 10.11
C SER A 512 -4.58 19.67 9.36
N LEU A 513 -3.60 18.78 9.60
CA LEU A 513 -3.52 17.49 8.89
C LEU A 513 -4.55 16.48 9.39
N THR A 514 -4.91 16.56 10.68
CA THR A 514 -5.83 15.61 11.32
C THR A 514 -6.81 16.34 12.25
N SER A 515 -7.92 15.68 12.56
CA SER A 515 -8.88 16.11 13.58
C SER A 515 -9.30 14.89 14.40
N VAL A 516 -9.75 15.09 15.63
CA VAL A 516 -10.36 14.05 16.46
C VAL A 516 -11.81 14.41 16.75
N ILE A 517 -12.68 13.42 16.64
CA ILE A 517 -14.11 13.53 16.91
C ILE A 517 -14.46 12.52 17.99
N THR A 518 -14.97 13.01 19.12
CA THR A 518 -15.34 12.19 20.27
C THR A 518 -16.79 11.73 20.19
N ALA A 519 -17.15 10.69 20.94
CA ALA A 519 -18.48 10.07 20.86
C ALA A 519 -19.63 11.01 21.27
N ASP A 520 -19.36 12.06 22.04
CA ASP A 520 -20.28 13.16 22.39
C ASP A 520 -20.41 14.23 21.30
N GLY A 521 -19.81 14.01 20.11
CA GLY A 521 -19.79 14.95 18.99
C GLY A 521 -18.78 16.08 19.11
N GLY A 522 -17.93 16.10 20.12
CA GLY A 522 -16.87 17.09 20.29
C GLY A 522 -15.80 16.99 19.20
N VAL A 523 -15.42 18.11 18.59
CA VAL A 523 -14.39 18.19 17.54
C VAL A 523 -13.14 18.85 18.11
N TYR A 524 -11.99 18.22 17.92
CA TYR A 524 -10.68 18.73 18.32
C TYR A 524 -9.76 18.88 17.11
N PHE A 525 -8.97 19.95 17.09
CA PHE A 525 -8.12 20.26 15.93
C PHE A 525 -6.83 19.43 15.85
N CYS A 526 -6.56 18.59 16.84
CA CYS A 526 -5.37 17.75 16.87
C CYS A 526 -5.61 16.49 17.71
N GLY A 527 -5.09 15.37 17.26
CA GLY A 527 -5.09 14.11 18.00
C GLY A 527 -4.35 14.23 19.33
N ARG A 528 -4.87 13.59 20.38
CA ARG A 528 -4.41 13.60 21.76
C ARG A 528 -4.77 14.82 22.61
N LEU A 529 -5.20 15.92 22.06
CA LEU A 529 -5.65 17.03 22.88
C LEU A 529 -6.97 16.72 23.61
N ASN A 530 -7.79 15.86 23.05
CA ASN A 530 -9.06 15.41 23.62
C ASN A 530 -8.92 14.66 24.96
N ILE A 531 -7.77 14.07 25.26
CA ILE A 531 -7.54 13.33 26.52
C ILE A 531 -7.23 14.23 27.71
N TYR A 532 -6.97 15.52 27.48
CA TYR A 532 -6.63 16.46 28.54
C TYR A 532 -7.86 17.26 28.98
N PRO A 533 -8.28 17.20 30.27
CA PRO A 533 -9.50 17.86 30.76
C PRO A 533 -9.51 19.37 30.58
N TRP A 534 -8.34 20.00 30.46
CA TRP A 534 -8.23 21.46 30.27
C TRP A 534 -8.31 21.91 28.82
N VAL A 535 -8.35 20.98 27.87
CA VAL A 535 -8.53 21.27 26.44
C VAL A 535 -10.01 21.14 26.09
N LYS A 536 -10.57 22.21 25.57
CA LYS A 536 -11.95 22.20 25.08
C LYS A 536 -12.00 21.86 23.60
N PRO A 537 -13.08 21.21 23.12
CA PRO A 537 -13.31 21.04 21.70
C PRO A 537 -13.41 22.41 21.00
N ILE A 538 -13.10 22.43 19.71
CA ILE A 538 -13.27 23.63 18.86
C ILE A 538 -14.73 23.84 18.43
N GLY A 539 -15.59 22.87 18.65
CA GLY A 539 -17.03 22.87 18.41
C GLY A 539 -17.63 21.50 18.69
N ASN A 540 -18.95 21.39 18.50
CA ASN A 540 -19.66 20.13 18.72
C ASN A 540 -20.66 19.88 17.56
N LEU A 541 -20.62 18.67 17.01
CA LEU A 541 -21.44 18.26 15.85
C LEU A 541 -22.95 18.23 16.13
N HIS A 542 -23.38 18.22 17.39
CA HIS A 542 -24.79 18.37 17.75
C HIS A 542 -25.30 19.81 17.60
N GLN A 543 -24.40 20.79 17.46
CA GLN A 543 -24.73 22.21 17.42
C GLN A 543 -24.43 22.81 16.05
N GLU A 544 -23.36 22.36 15.38
CA GLU A 544 -22.83 22.94 14.15
C GLU A 544 -22.35 21.84 13.20
N SER A 545 -22.37 22.09 11.89
CA SER A 545 -21.73 21.19 10.91
C SER A 545 -20.21 21.18 11.09
N PHE A 546 -19.55 20.11 10.61
CA PHE A 546 -18.09 20.06 10.65
C PHE A 546 -17.46 21.24 9.89
N ASN A 547 -18.06 21.69 8.80
CA ASN A 547 -17.61 22.87 8.06
C ASN A 547 -17.61 24.13 8.91
N GLN A 548 -18.73 24.41 9.62
CA GLN A 548 -18.84 25.58 10.49
C GLN A 548 -17.80 25.56 11.61
N ILE A 549 -17.58 24.38 12.21
CA ILE A 549 -16.58 24.20 13.25
C ILE A 549 -15.16 24.37 12.69
N TRP A 550 -14.86 23.70 11.55
CA TRP A 550 -13.51 23.67 11.00
C TRP A 550 -13.05 25.00 10.43
N THR A 551 -13.96 25.80 9.91
CA THR A 551 -13.68 27.16 9.40
C THR A 551 -13.97 28.27 10.43
N GLY A 552 -14.46 27.90 11.62
CA GLY A 552 -14.95 28.82 12.62
C GLY A 552 -13.87 29.54 13.44
N GLU A 553 -14.30 30.57 14.17
CA GLU A 553 -13.42 31.46 14.96
C GLU A 553 -12.73 30.71 16.13
N GLU A 554 -13.38 29.72 16.74
CA GLU A 554 -12.75 28.98 17.84
C GLU A 554 -11.55 28.16 17.35
N ARG A 555 -11.68 27.50 16.17
CA ARG A 555 -10.53 26.81 15.57
C ARG A 555 -9.42 27.79 15.21
N LYS A 556 -9.75 28.95 14.66
CA LYS A 556 -8.78 30.01 14.36
C LYS A 556 -8.03 30.45 15.61
N ARG A 557 -8.75 30.70 16.69
CA ARG A 557 -8.16 31.08 17.98
C ARG A 557 -7.22 30.00 18.53
N GLN A 558 -7.60 28.74 18.43
CA GLN A 558 -6.73 27.64 18.88
C GLN A 558 -5.55 27.40 17.94
N HIS A 559 -5.73 27.59 16.65
CA HIS A 559 -4.64 27.55 15.69
C HIS A 559 -3.60 28.64 15.97
N GLU A 560 -4.02 29.89 16.21
CA GLU A 560 -3.13 31.00 16.56
C GLU A 560 -2.31 30.69 17.82
N LYS A 561 -2.95 30.08 18.84
CA LYS A 561 -2.24 29.61 20.03
C LYS A 561 -1.21 28.53 19.72
N ALA A 562 -1.54 27.59 18.82
CA ALA A 562 -0.64 26.51 18.42
C ALA A 562 0.56 27.01 17.61
N LEU A 563 0.49 28.20 17.02
CA LEU A 563 1.65 28.86 16.38
C LEU A 563 2.64 29.44 17.38
N ASP A 564 2.25 29.60 18.64
CA ASP A 564 3.22 29.90 19.71
C ASP A 564 4.11 28.66 19.94
N LYS A 565 5.41 28.83 19.67
CA LYS A 565 6.41 27.76 19.80
C LYS A 565 6.48 27.14 21.21
N ASN A 566 6.02 27.85 22.24
CA ASN A 566 5.93 27.30 23.59
C ASN A 566 4.67 26.44 23.83
N PHE A 567 3.71 26.47 22.92
CA PHE A 567 2.44 25.74 23.07
C PHE A 567 2.65 24.22 23.13
N CYS A 568 3.38 23.67 22.13
CA CYS A 568 3.63 22.24 22.07
C CYS A 568 4.43 21.71 23.28
N GLY A 569 5.45 22.45 23.71
CA GLY A 569 6.25 22.08 24.89
C GLY A 569 5.44 22.04 26.19
N LYS A 570 4.39 22.86 26.29
CA LYS A 570 3.54 22.96 27.47
C LYS A 570 2.32 22.04 27.45
N TYR A 571 1.70 21.84 26.28
CA TYR A 571 0.38 21.22 26.14
C TYR A 571 0.38 19.92 25.32
N CYS A 572 1.48 19.58 24.62
CA CYS A 572 1.59 18.40 23.76
C CYS A 572 2.83 17.57 24.13
N PRO A 573 2.79 16.75 25.17
CA PRO A 573 3.97 16.03 25.67
C PRO A 573 4.56 15.04 24.65
N GLN A 574 3.75 14.48 23.74
CA GLN A 574 4.19 13.63 22.65
C GLN A 574 3.41 13.93 21.36
N CYS A 575 4.09 14.42 20.35
CA CYS A 575 3.47 14.79 19.10
C CYS A 575 3.81 13.81 17.98
N ARG A 576 2.84 13.04 17.49
CA ARG A 576 3.00 12.16 16.32
C ARG A 576 3.16 12.95 15.01
N LEU A 577 2.85 14.25 15.02
CA LEU A 577 3.01 15.13 13.87
C LEU A 577 4.36 15.87 13.87
N THR A 578 5.26 15.56 14.79
CA THR A 578 6.56 16.25 14.94
C THR A 578 7.32 16.35 13.62
N LYS A 579 7.51 15.22 12.93
CA LYS A 579 8.26 15.20 11.66
C LYS A 579 7.61 16.05 10.56
N PHE A 580 6.27 16.04 10.48
CA PHE A 580 5.53 16.91 9.56
C PHE A 580 5.72 18.37 9.93
N ASN A 581 5.66 18.68 11.21
CA ASN A 581 5.83 20.03 11.71
C ASN A 581 7.26 20.57 11.47
N GLU A 582 8.27 19.75 11.68
CA GLU A 582 9.66 20.06 11.34
C GLU A 582 9.82 20.34 9.85
N LEU A 583 9.25 19.51 8.99
CA LEU A 583 9.28 19.71 7.54
C LEU A 583 8.66 21.06 7.14
N PHE A 584 7.44 21.34 7.61
CA PHE A 584 6.75 22.59 7.29
C PHE A 584 7.55 23.81 7.77
N ASN A 585 8.07 23.80 8.98
CA ASN A 585 8.88 24.89 9.50
C ASN A 585 10.20 25.04 8.74
N ARG A 586 10.85 23.95 8.35
CA ARG A 586 12.06 23.98 7.54
C ARG A 586 11.81 24.56 6.14
N ILE A 587 10.72 24.15 5.46
CA ILE A 587 10.34 24.70 4.15
C ILE A 587 10.03 26.20 4.30
N SER A 588 9.29 26.60 5.34
CA SER A 588 8.95 28.01 5.61
C SER A 588 10.18 28.87 5.83
N SER A 589 11.24 28.33 6.40
CA SER A 589 12.48 29.06 6.68
C SER A 589 13.39 29.24 5.47
N LEU A 590 13.09 28.62 4.32
CA LEU A 590 13.87 28.75 3.10
C LEU A 590 13.80 30.20 2.58
N LYS A 591 14.96 30.83 2.33
CA LYS A 591 15.06 32.18 1.76
C LYS A 591 14.61 32.22 0.30
N THR A 592 14.72 31.12 -0.41
CA THR A 592 14.25 30.96 -1.79
C THR A 592 13.67 29.56 -1.99
N ARG A 593 12.54 29.48 -2.68
CA ARG A 593 11.81 28.23 -2.97
C ARG A 593 11.75 27.92 -4.47
N ASN A 594 12.39 28.76 -5.30
CA ASN A 594 12.27 28.72 -6.75
C ASN A 594 13.34 27.85 -7.42
N PHE A 595 14.28 27.31 -6.65
CA PHE A 595 15.39 26.51 -7.17
C PHE A 595 15.48 25.18 -6.42
N ILE A 596 15.62 24.09 -7.20
CA ILE A 596 15.80 22.73 -6.72
C ILE A 596 17.30 22.39 -6.79
#